data_e7dbd40af33b159fb083ae9910015cf8
#
_entry.id   e7dbd40af33b159fb083ae9910015cf8
#
_cell.length_a   1.000
_cell.length_b   1.000
_cell.length_c   1.000
_cell.angle_alpha   90.00
_cell.angle_beta   90.00
_cell.angle_gamma   90.00
#
_symmetry.space_group_name_H-M   'P 1'
#
loop_
_entity.id
_entity.type
_entity.pdbx_description
1 polymer ?
#
loop_
_entity_poly.entity_id
_entity_poly.type
_entity_poly.pdbx_seq_one_letter_code
_entity_poly.pdbx_strand_id
1 'polypeptide(L)'
;MNFVDALACLLPVVDGVHARWTADRDALFDQNLRHPESPKVSCAKGCGACCHFPIIPATAGEAFVVLAKLLAEDKPLEELQKQFLAYARRYLEHSRRAGSLPLTDEQQRLFLREKLPCPLFTATPTTGALGGHCGIFSSRPLICDYFHSLEAPELCLQKQPHASFSNIMERGEGAIDEIRSAERELFGRSALGHFPLLMAALLTDTGMKTFLTVERADPNEENSQDYLDFGLYLELLRCLGYEWQEGEWTSLAKAQSEVF
;
A
#
# COMPACT_ATOMS: atom_id res chain seq x y z
N MET A 1 -21.03 -6.58 -6.47
CA MET A 1 -21.16 -6.78 -5.01
C MET A 1 -21.35 -5.43 -4.35
N ASN A 2 -22.08 -5.31 -3.24
CA ASN A 2 -22.14 -4.04 -2.49
C ASN A 2 -21.03 -4.00 -1.41
N PHE A 3 -20.83 -2.80 -0.83
CA PHE A 3 -19.78 -2.56 0.17
C PHE A 3 -19.90 -3.49 1.40
N VAL A 4 -21.11 -3.69 1.92
CA VAL A 4 -21.32 -4.48 3.15
C VAL A 4 -21.01 -5.96 2.91
N ASP A 5 -21.47 -6.50 1.79
CA ASP A 5 -21.21 -7.91 1.44
C ASP A 5 -19.72 -8.15 1.20
N ALA A 6 -19.05 -7.23 0.50
CA ALA A 6 -17.60 -7.30 0.27
C ALA A 6 -16.83 -7.27 1.60
N LEU A 7 -17.21 -6.37 2.51
CA LEU A 7 -16.58 -6.26 3.82
C LEU A 7 -16.81 -7.53 4.66
N ALA A 8 -18.01 -8.07 4.65
CA ALA A 8 -18.33 -9.29 5.39
C ALA A 8 -17.47 -10.49 4.94
N CYS A 9 -17.08 -10.52 3.67
CA CYS A 9 -16.22 -11.57 3.12
C CYS A 9 -14.73 -11.29 3.35
N LEU A 10 -14.24 -10.07 3.08
CA LEU A 10 -12.82 -9.74 3.13
C LEU A 10 -12.28 -9.52 4.55
N LEU A 11 -13.06 -8.89 5.44
CA LEU A 11 -12.60 -8.54 6.78
C LEU A 11 -12.10 -9.77 7.58
N PRO A 12 -12.83 -10.90 7.64
CA PRO A 12 -12.36 -12.08 8.36
C PRO A 12 -11.07 -12.65 7.78
N VAL A 13 -10.89 -12.60 6.45
CA VAL A 13 -9.68 -13.09 5.77
C VAL A 13 -8.50 -12.19 6.12
N VAL A 14 -8.62 -10.89 5.89
CA VAL A 14 -7.55 -9.92 6.16
C VAL A 14 -7.16 -9.95 7.64
N ASP A 15 -8.12 -9.88 8.56
CA ASP A 15 -7.85 -9.92 10.00
C ASP A 15 -7.26 -11.27 10.44
N GLY A 16 -7.71 -12.38 9.85
CA GLY A 16 -7.15 -13.71 10.12
C GLY A 16 -5.70 -13.84 9.66
N VAL A 17 -5.38 -13.33 8.47
CA VAL A 17 -4.01 -13.30 7.95
C VAL A 17 -3.13 -12.42 8.83
N HIS A 18 -3.59 -11.21 9.16
CA HIS A 18 -2.85 -10.30 10.04
C HIS A 18 -2.59 -10.91 11.43
N ALA A 19 -3.57 -11.58 12.04
CA ALA A 19 -3.42 -12.20 13.35
C ALA A 19 -2.37 -13.33 13.33
N ARG A 20 -2.42 -14.21 12.33
CA ARG A 20 -1.43 -15.29 12.17
C ARG A 20 -0.04 -14.73 11.92
N TRP A 21 0.06 -13.76 11.00
CA TRP A 21 1.31 -13.10 10.70
C TRP A 21 1.94 -12.42 11.92
N THR A 22 1.13 -11.67 12.71
CA THR A 22 1.61 -11.02 13.92
C THR A 22 2.17 -12.03 14.92
N ALA A 23 1.49 -13.15 15.12
CA ALA A 23 1.96 -14.22 15.99
C ALA A 23 3.29 -14.84 15.50
N ASP A 24 3.41 -15.10 14.20
CA ASP A 24 4.63 -15.63 13.58
C ASP A 24 5.80 -14.64 13.69
N ARG A 25 5.55 -13.36 13.43
CA ARG A 25 6.53 -12.29 13.58
C ARG A 25 7.05 -12.19 15.01
N ASP A 26 6.13 -12.17 15.97
CA ASP A 26 6.47 -12.03 17.38
C ASP A 26 7.30 -13.24 17.86
N ALA A 27 6.95 -14.45 17.42
CA ALA A 27 7.73 -15.67 17.69
C ALA A 27 9.16 -15.59 17.09
N LEU A 28 9.29 -15.05 15.87
CA LEU A 28 10.60 -14.84 15.24
C LEU A 28 11.44 -13.80 15.98
N PHE A 29 10.82 -12.71 16.45
CA PHE A 29 11.52 -11.71 17.26
C PHE A 29 11.97 -12.28 18.60
N ASP A 30 11.14 -13.03 19.29
CA ASP A 30 11.50 -13.71 20.55
C ASP A 30 12.66 -14.68 20.34
N GLN A 31 12.64 -15.43 19.24
CA GLN A 31 13.74 -16.31 18.88
C GLN A 31 15.03 -15.53 18.61
N ASN A 32 14.96 -14.42 17.87
CA ASN A 32 16.11 -13.57 17.56
C ASN A 32 16.70 -12.94 18.83
N LEU A 33 15.86 -12.45 19.74
CA LEU A 33 16.31 -11.84 21.00
C LEU A 33 17.06 -12.81 21.91
N ARG A 34 16.80 -14.12 21.81
CA ARG A 34 17.47 -15.17 22.60
C ARG A 34 18.89 -15.49 22.10
N HIS A 35 19.22 -15.06 20.89
CA HIS A 35 20.54 -15.27 20.32
C HIS A 35 21.38 -14.00 20.40
N PRO A 36 22.41 -13.93 21.29
CA PRO A 36 23.17 -12.71 21.50
C PRO A 36 23.94 -12.23 20.26
N GLU A 37 24.30 -13.15 19.36
CA GLU A 37 25.01 -12.88 18.11
C GLU A 37 24.08 -12.44 16.96
N SER A 38 22.75 -12.51 17.13
CA SER A 38 21.82 -12.12 16.06
C SER A 38 21.74 -10.62 15.93
N PRO A 39 21.70 -10.10 14.69
CA PRO A 39 21.47 -8.68 14.45
C PRO A 39 20.14 -8.23 15.09
N LYS A 40 20.16 -7.15 15.83
CA LYS A 40 18.97 -6.63 16.49
C LYS A 40 18.18 -5.73 15.54
N VAL A 41 16.86 -5.91 15.54
CA VAL A 41 15.96 -5.02 14.82
C VAL A 41 16.07 -3.61 15.41
N SER A 42 16.34 -2.63 14.55
CA SER A 42 16.48 -1.22 14.94
C SER A 42 15.17 -0.45 14.92
N CYS A 43 14.11 -1.01 14.31
CA CYS A 43 12.79 -0.43 14.32
C CYS A 43 12.22 -0.37 15.74
N ALA A 44 11.85 0.81 16.20
CA ALA A 44 11.27 1.04 17.51
C ALA A 44 9.87 1.65 17.40
N LYS A 45 9.08 1.52 18.47
CA LYS A 45 7.80 2.21 18.57
C LYS A 45 7.99 3.72 18.37
N GLY A 46 7.24 4.31 17.47
CA GLY A 46 7.36 5.73 17.12
C GLY A 46 8.36 6.02 15.98
N CYS A 47 8.98 5.01 15.39
CA CYS A 47 9.72 5.17 14.15
C CYS A 47 8.75 5.27 12.97
N GLY A 48 8.81 6.37 12.23
CA GLY A 48 7.98 6.63 11.04
C GLY A 48 8.76 6.57 9.72
N ALA A 49 9.98 6.06 9.70
CA ALA A 49 10.81 6.05 8.50
C ALA A 49 10.14 5.37 7.30
N CYS A 50 9.53 4.19 7.51
CA CYS A 50 8.81 3.47 6.46
C CYS A 50 7.56 4.20 5.95
N CYS A 51 6.96 5.11 6.74
CA CYS A 51 5.84 5.93 6.29
C CYS A 51 6.22 6.93 5.18
N HIS A 52 7.50 7.15 4.96
CA HIS A 52 8.02 8.00 3.88
C HIS A 52 8.43 7.19 2.64
N PHE A 53 8.27 5.87 2.65
CA PHE A 53 8.65 5.06 1.50
C PHE A 53 7.81 5.43 0.28
N PRO A 54 8.46 5.58 -0.87
CA PRO A 54 7.79 5.91 -2.13
C PRO A 54 6.95 4.76 -2.68
N ILE A 55 7.13 3.57 -2.17
CA ILE A 55 6.31 2.39 -2.49
C ILE A 55 5.98 1.69 -1.17
N ILE A 56 4.70 1.58 -0.89
CA ILE A 56 4.12 0.80 0.21
C ILE A 56 3.19 -0.21 -0.44
N PRO A 57 3.68 -1.39 -0.83
CA PRO A 57 2.85 -2.39 -1.50
C PRO A 57 1.73 -2.86 -0.57
N ALA A 58 0.51 -2.88 -1.10
CA ALA A 58 -0.65 -3.44 -0.41
C ALA A 58 -1.63 -3.98 -1.43
N THR A 59 -2.50 -4.88 -1.02
CA THR A 59 -3.61 -5.30 -1.85
C THR A 59 -4.77 -4.29 -1.79
N ALA A 60 -5.65 -4.30 -2.79
CA ALA A 60 -6.84 -3.46 -2.75
C ALA A 60 -7.77 -3.89 -1.60
N GLY A 61 -7.82 -5.17 -1.26
CA GLY A 61 -8.58 -5.71 -0.12
C GLY A 61 -8.06 -5.21 1.22
N GLU A 62 -6.73 -5.13 1.41
CA GLU A 62 -6.16 -4.51 2.61
C GLU A 62 -6.57 -3.03 2.71
N ALA A 63 -6.44 -2.28 1.61
CA ALA A 63 -6.82 -0.87 1.57
C ALA A 63 -8.32 -0.69 1.84
N PHE A 64 -9.18 -1.57 1.30
CA PHE A 64 -10.62 -1.57 1.52
C PHE A 64 -10.97 -1.84 3.00
N VAL A 65 -10.34 -2.84 3.63
CA VAL A 65 -10.56 -3.14 5.06
C VAL A 65 -10.07 -2.00 5.95
N VAL A 66 -8.92 -1.39 5.63
CA VAL A 66 -8.43 -0.19 6.33
C VAL A 66 -9.44 0.95 6.22
N LEU A 67 -9.97 1.21 5.02
CA LEU A 67 -10.98 2.24 4.82
C LEU A 67 -12.23 1.96 5.67
N ALA A 68 -12.72 0.73 5.67
CA ALA A 68 -13.89 0.34 6.48
C ALA A 68 -13.67 0.57 7.99
N LYS A 69 -12.48 0.24 8.51
CA LYS A 69 -12.12 0.48 9.91
C LYS A 69 -12.04 1.98 10.24
N LEU A 70 -11.47 2.80 9.35
CA LEU A 70 -11.44 4.25 9.51
C LEU A 70 -12.84 4.87 9.55
N LEU A 71 -13.76 4.35 8.72
CA LEU A 71 -15.16 4.78 8.73
C LEU A 71 -15.86 4.36 10.03
N ALA A 72 -15.57 3.17 10.56
CA ALA A 72 -16.11 2.70 11.83
C ALA A 72 -15.59 3.49 13.05
N GLU A 73 -14.45 4.17 12.91
CA GLU A 73 -13.88 5.07 13.92
C GLU A 73 -14.37 6.52 13.80
N ASP A 74 -15.42 6.77 13.02
CA ASP A 74 -15.99 8.11 12.75
C ASP A 74 -14.96 9.11 12.20
N LYS A 75 -13.93 8.62 11.48
CA LYS A 75 -12.98 9.50 10.80
C LYS A 75 -13.69 10.28 9.70
N PRO A 76 -13.48 11.59 9.60
CA PRO A 76 -14.16 12.42 8.60
C PRO A 76 -13.73 12.02 7.19
N LEU A 77 -14.65 11.41 6.45
CA LEU A 77 -14.39 10.87 5.10
C LEU A 77 -13.85 11.94 4.15
N GLU A 78 -14.42 13.15 4.18
CA GLU A 78 -14.00 14.27 3.32
C GLU A 78 -12.54 14.65 3.58
N GLU A 79 -12.11 14.67 4.84
CA GLU A 79 -10.72 15.02 5.18
C GLU A 79 -9.75 13.91 4.74
N LEU A 80 -10.12 12.64 4.95
CA LEU A 80 -9.34 11.49 4.46
C LEU A 80 -9.21 11.54 2.93
N GLN A 81 -10.33 11.74 2.24
CA GLN A 81 -10.35 11.85 0.78
C GLN A 81 -9.43 12.97 0.30
N LYS A 82 -9.53 14.16 0.88
CA LYS A 82 -8.68 15.31 0.54
C LYS A 82 -7.19 15.00 0.71
N GLN A 83 -6.81 14.38 1.83
CA GLN A 83 -5.42 14.05 2.14
C GLN A 83 -4.86 13.01 1.16
N PHE A 84 -5.61 11.93 0.92
CA PHE A 84 -5.19 10.86 0.02
C PHE A 84 -5.16 11.32 -1.45
N LEU A 85 -6.12 12.11 -1.90
CA LEU A 85 -6.11 12.67 -3.26
C LEU A 85 -4.97 13.69 -3.46
N ALA A 86 -4.66 14.50 -2.45
CA ALA A 86 -3.51 15.40 -2.51
C ALA A 86 -2.18 14.63 -2.60
N TYR A 87 -2.04 13.56 -1.82
CA TYR A 87 -0.88 12.65 -1.92
C TYR A 87 -0.80 12.01 -3.31
N ALA A 88 -1.89 11.40 -3.76
CA ALA A 88 -1.94 10.70 -5.04
C ALA A 88 -1.57 11.63 -6.21
N ARG A 89 -2.09 12.86 -6.23
CA ARG A 89 -1.74 13.86 -7.24
C ARG A 89 -0.24 14.12 -7.27
N ARG A 90 0.39 14.36 -6.13
CA ARG A 90 1.84 14.62 -6.07
C ARG A 90 2.65 13.41 -6.50
N TYR A 91 2.26 12.22 -6.06
CA TYR A 91 2.94 10.98 -6.42
C TYR A 91 2.86 10.71 -7.94
N LEU A 92 1.67 10.79 -8.51
CA LEU A 92 1.43 10.52 -9.94
C LEU A 92 2.07 11.59 -10.83
N GLU A 93 2.09 12.86 -10.40
CA GLU A 93 2.84 13.91 -11.09
C GLU A 93 4.35 13.64 -11.09
N HIS A 94 4.88 13.13 -9.98
CA HIS A 94 6.29 12.71 -9.90
C HIS A 94 6.56 11.52 -10.83
N SER A 95 5.72 10.47 -10.77
CA SER A 95 5.80 9.30 -11.65
C SER A 95 5.70 9.68 -13.13
N ARG A 96 4.78 10.58 -13.49
CA ARG A 96 4.62 11.08 -14.86
C ARG A 96 5.89 11.79 -15.37
N ARG A 97 6.48 12.68 -14.55
CA ARG A 97 7.74 13.34 -14.89
C ARG A 97 8.90 12.36 -15.04
N ALA A 98 8.87 11.31 -14.28
CA ALA A 98 9.85 10.25 -14.30
C ALA A 98 9.64 9.24 -15.45
N GLY A 99 8.45 9.21 -16.07
CA GLY A 99 8.10 8.28 -17.15
C GLY A 99 7.98 6.83 -16.70
N SER A 100 7.71 6.56 -15.41
CA SER A 100 7.61 5.17 -14.92
C SER A 100 6.60 4.97 -13.79
N LEU A 101 5.97 3.81 -13.82
CA LEU A 101 5.18 3.23 -12.73
C LEU A 101 5.39 1.71 -12.73
N PRO A 102 5.84 1.09 -11.64
CA PRO A 102 6.32 1.74 -10.41
C PRO A 102 7.59 2.56 -10.62
N LEU A 103 7.90 3.46 -9.70
CA LEU A 103 9.10 4.27 -9.74
C LEU A 103 10.37 3.40 -9.71
N THR A 104 11.35 3.69 -10.56
CA THR A 104 12.67 3.07 -10.48
C THR A 104 13.39 3.46 -9.18
N ASP A 105 14.45 2.77 -8.83
CA ASP A 105 15.21 3.05 -7.61
C ASP A 105 15.74 4.48 -7.52
N GLU A 106 16.20 5.03 -8.62
CA GLU A 106 16.65 6.42 -8.68
C GLU A 106 15.49 7.40 -8.44
N GLN A 107 14.36 7.15 -9.10
CA GLN A 107 13.15 7.97 -8.96
C GLN A 107 12.58 7.88 -7.55
N GLN A 108 12.65 6.73 -6.90
CA GLN A 108 12.26 6.57 -5.50
C GLN A 108 13.16 7.39 -4.57
N ARG A 109 14.49 7.44 -4.82
CA ARG A 109 15.40 8.30 -4.06
C ARG A 109 15.07 9.79 -4.25
N LEU A 110 14.69 10.20 -5.45
CA LEU A 110 14.26 11.57 -5.71
C LEU A 110 12.94 11.89 -4.99
N PHE A 111 11.99 10.98 -5.01
CA PHE A 111 10.71 11.13 -4.30
C PHE A 111 10.88 11.25 -2.78
N LEU A 112 11.79 10.47 -2.18
CA LEU A 112 12.11 10.57 -0.75
C LEU A 112 12.56 11.98 -0.33
N ARG A 113 13.20 12.73 -1.24
CA ARG A 113 13.60 14.11 -0.98
C ARG A 113 12.41 15.08 -0.87
N GLU A 114 11.26 14.72 -1.41
CA GLU A 114 10.04 15.51 -1.28
C GLU A 114 9.44 15.43 0.14
N LYS A 115 9.91 14.48 0.96
CA LYS A 115 9.46 14.27 2.35
C LYS A 115 7.95 14.19 2.46
N LEU A 116 7.33 13.45 1.53
CA LEU A 116 5.89 13.24 1.49
C LEU A 116 5.56 11.92 2.21
N PRO A 117 5.14 11.97 3.48
CA PRO A 117 4.77 10.77 4.20
C PRO A 117 3.41 10.23 3.75
N CYS A 118 3.16 8.95 4.05
CA CYS A 118 1.82 8.38 3.96
C CYS A 118 0.80 9.28 4.69
N PRO A 119 -0.39 9.53 4.12
CA PRO A 119 -1.39 10.40 4.75
C PRO A 119 -1.85 10.01 6.16
N LEU A 120 -1.65 8.75 6.55
CA LEU A 120 -1.98 8.24 7.88
C LEU A 120 -0.85 8.42 8.91
N PHE A 121 0.27 8.99 8.51
CA PHE A 121 1.36 9.30 9.42
C PHE A 121 1.14 10.63 10.13
N THR A 122 1.21 10.61 11.46
CA THR A 122 1.16 11.80 12.30
C THR A 122 2.52 12.02 12.94
N ALA A 123 3.20 13.10 12.56
CA ALA A 123 4.49 13.46 13.12
C ALA A 123 4.36 13.86 14.59
N THR A 124 5.33 13.46 15.41
CA THR A 124 5.43 13.88 16.82
C THR A 124 6.54 14.91 16.95
N PRO A 125 6.25 16.14 17.38
CA PRO A 125 7.22 17.25 17.43
C PRO A 125 8.48 16.96 18.25
N THR A 126 8.39 16.07 19.21
CA THR A 126 9.45 15.79 20.21
C THR A 126 10.49 14.76 19.74
N THR A 127 10.26 14.05 18.65
CA THR A 127 11.09 12.90 18.25
C THR A 127 11.85 13.09 16.93
N GLY A 128 11.94 14.32 16.44
CA GLY A 128 12.65 14.66 15.20
C GLY A 128 11.85 14.31 13.93
N ALA A 129 12.47 14.46 12.77
CA ALA A 129 11.80 14.33 11.46
C ALA A 129 11.23 12.93 11.16
N LEU A 130 11.70 11.91 11.86
CA LEU A 130 11.26 10.51 11.71
C LEU A 130 10.31 10.04 12.79
N GLY A 131 10.16 10.83 13.85
CA GLY A 131 9.30 10.47 14.97
C GLY A 131 7.84 10.72 14.70
N GLY A 132 7.01 9.73 14.97
CA GLY A 132 5.57 9.84 14.80
C GLY A 132 4.87 8.52 15.03
N HIS A 133 3.60 8.49 14.66
CA HIS A 133 2.80 7.28 14.75
C HIS A 133 1.91 7.11 13.53
N CYS A 134 1.62 5.86 13.20
CA CYS A 134 0.63 5.51 12.20
C CYS A 134 -0.76 5.57 12.81
N GLY A 135 -1.67 6.32 12.20
CA GLY A 135 -3.06 6.46 12.65
C GLY A 135 -3.88 5.15 12.58
N ILE A 136 -3.34 4.13 11.90
CA ILE A 136 -3.95 2.80 11.78
C ILE A 136 -2.98 1.70 12.23
N PHE A 137 -2.16 1.94 13.24
CA PHE A 137 -1.06 1.03 13.62
C PHE A 137 -1.47 -0.43 13.75
N SER A 138 -2.63 -0.70 14.34
CA SER A 138 -3.18 -2.06 14.51
C SER A 138 -3.80 -2.68 13.25
N SER A 139 -3.99 -1.89 12.21
CA SER A 139 -4.65 -2.29 10.96
C SER A 139 -3.85 -1.89 9.73
N ARG A 140 -2.57 -1.59 9.92
CA ARG A 140 -1.67 -1.18 8.83
C ARG A 140 -1.49 -2.33 7.84
N PRO A 141 -1.21 -2.04 6.56
CA PRO A 141 -0.89 -3.08 5.57
C PRO A 141 0.22 -4.00 6.06
N LEU A 142 0.19 -5.27 5.66
CA LEU A 142 1.18 -6.28 6.06
C LEU A 142 2.62 -5.82 5.79
N ILE A 143 2.88 -5.18 4.66
CA ILE A 143 4.21 -4.65 4.35
C ILE A 143 4.74 -3.70 5.44
N CYS A 144 3.87 -2.86 5.99
CA CYS A 144 4.23 -1.94 7.06
C CYS A 144 4.50 -2.66 8.39
N ASP A 145 4.02 -3.88 8.53
CA ASP A 145 4.19 -4.70 9.71
C ASP A 145 5.39 -5.62 9.62
N TYR A 146 5.76 -6.10 8.44
CA TYR A 146 6.88 -7.02 8.29
C TYR A 146 8.19 -6.37 7.82
N PHE A 147 8.16 -5.12 7.33
CA PHE A 147 9.39 -4.42 7.02
C PHE A 147 10.10 -3.98 8.31
N HIS A 148 11.22 -4.62 8.60
CA HIS A 148 12.04 -4.32 9.78
C HIS A 148 13.49 -4.13 9.36
N SER A 149 14.06 -2.97 9.68
CA SER A 149 15.48 -2.67 9.46
C SER A 149 16.33 -3.21 10.61
N LEU A 150 17.49 -3.75 10.26
CA LEU A 150 18.54 -4.13 11.19
C LEU A 150 19.54 -2.98 11.43
N GLU A 151 19.40 -1.90 10.70
CA GLU A 151 20.28 -0.73 10.72
C GLU A 151 19.49 0.53 11.07
N ALA A 152 20.21 1.62 11.31
CA ALA A 152 19.64 2.88 11.77
C ALA A 152 18.51 3.39 10.85
N PRO A 153 17.40 3.90 11.43
CA PRO A 153 16.22 4.36 10.66
C PRO A 153 16.52 5.42 9.60
N GLU A 154 17.58 6.18 9.78
CA GLU A 154 18.02 7.21 8.84
C GLU A 154 18.41 6.62 7.48
N LEU A 155 18.91 5.38 7.44
CA LEU A 155 19.26 4.70 6.20
C LEU A 155 18.02 4.35 5.38
N CYS A 156 16.87 4.09 6.03
CA CYS A 156 15.60 3.88 5.34
C CYS A 156 15.22 5.10 4.50
N LEU A 157 15.46 6.34 5.00
CA LEU A 157 15.15 7.56 4.26
C LEU A 157 16.12 7.87 3.13
N GLN A 158 17.30 7.27 3.15
CA GLN A 158 18.29 7.46 2.09
C GLN A 158 18.08 6.46 0.97
N LYS A 159 17.20 5.48 1.18
CA LYS A 159 17.02 4.31 0.30
C LYS A 159 18.37 3.70 -0.11
N GLN A 160 19.28 3.64 0.83
CA GLN A 160 20.53 2.90 0.65
C GLN A 160 20.27 1.41 0.86
N PRO A 161 20.97 0.52 0.17
CA PRO A 161 20.97 -0.89 0.53
C PRO A 161 21.32 -1.03 2.00
N HIS A 162 20.41 -1.58 2.78
CA HIS A 162 20.60 -1.83 4.19
C HIS A 162 20.05 -3.21 4.56
N ALA A 163 20.61 -3.80 5.58
CA ALA A 163 20.18 -5.11 6.03
C ALA A 163 18.75 -5.04 6.56
N SER A 164 17.89 -5.90 6.02
CA SER A 164 16.54 -6.14 6.50
C SER A 164 16.42 -7.57 7.05
N PHE A 165 15.39 -7.81 7.82
CA PHE A 165 15.14 -9.13 8.39
C PHE A 165 14.45 -10.02 7.34
N SER A 166 15.25 -10.63 6.45
CA SER A 166 14.80 -11.34 5.24
C SER A 166 13.76 -12.43 5.51
N ASN A 167 13.97 -13.25 6.56
CA ASN A 167 13.02 -14.33 6.91
C ASN A 167 11.62 -13.83 7.24
N ILE A 168 11.51 -12.61 7.77
CA ILE A 168 10.22 -11.97 8.02
C ILE A 168 9.60 -11.53 6.70
N MET A 169 10.39 -10.95 5.79
CA MET A 169 9.89 -10.48 4.49
C MET A 169 9.34 -11.63 3.64
N GLU A 170 10.07 -12.73 3.50
CA GLU A 170 9.62 -13.91 2.73
C GLU A 170 8.29 -14.47 3.22
N ARG A 171 8.10 -14.54 4.54
CA ARG A 171 6.82 -15.00 5.11
C ARG A 171 5.70 -14.00 4.90
N GLY A 172 6.01 -12.70 4.96
CA GLY A 172 5.05 -11.63 4.69
C GLY A 172 4.52 -11.64 3.26
N GLU A 173 5.37 -11.99 2.28
CA GLU A 173 4.94 -12.17 0.89
C GLU A 173 3.89 -13.27 0.76
N GLY A 174 4.09 -14.42 1.41
CA GLY A 174 3.08 -15.49 1.46
C GLY A 174 1.74 -15.05 2.07
N ALA A 175 1.78 -14.19 3.09
CA ALA A 175 0.57 -13.63 3.69
C ALA A 175 -0.17 -12.66 2.74
N ILE A 176 0.56 -11.85 1.97
CA ILE A 176 -0.02 -11.01 0.93
C ILE A 176 -0.70 -11.86 -0.15
N ASP A 177 -0.05 -12.95 -0.59
CA ASP A 177 -0.61 -13.85 -1.61
C ASP A 177 -1.89 -14.56 -1.13
N GLU A 178 -2.02 -14.84 0.16
CA GLU A 178 -3.26 -15.37 0.72
C GLU A 178 -4.41 -14.37 0.59
N ILE A 179 -4.17 -13.08 0.88
CA ILE A 179 -5.18 -12.03 0.70
C ILE A 179 -5.53 -11.87 -0.78
N ARG A 180 -4.53 -11.83 -1.68
CA ARG A 180 -4.73 -11.75 -3.13
C ARG A 180 -5.59 -12.93 -3.65
N SER A 181 -5.35 -14.12 -3.13
CA SER A 181 -6.14 -15.31 -3.51
C SER A 181 -7.60 -15.18 -3.11
N ALA A 182 -7.87 -14.66 -1.91
CA ALA A 182 -9.24 -14.38 -1.49
C ALA A 182 -9.91 -13.27 -2.33
N GLU A 183 -9.19 -12.22 -2.69
CA GLU A 183 -9.70 -11.19 -3.60
C GLU A 183 -10.09 -11.79 -4.95
N ARG A 184 -9.25 -12.66 -5.52
CA ARG A 184 -9.53 -13.34 -6.79
C ARG A 184 -10.74 -14.26 -6.71
N GLU A 185 -10.89 -14.97 -5.60
CA GLU A 185 -12.07 -15.81 -5.37
C GLU A 185 -13.36 -14.98 -5.29
N LEU A 186 -13.31 -13.81 -4.64
CA LEU A 186 -14.48 -12.96 -4.43
C LEU A 186 -14.83 -12.09 -5.65
N PHE A 187 -13.82 -11.54 -6.32
CA PHE A 187 -13.99 -10.53 -7.37
C PHE A 187 -13.52 -10.99 -8.75
N GLY A 188 -12.94 -12.20 -8.87
CA GLY A 188 -12.33 -12.70 -10.11
C GLY A 188 -10.94 -12.09 -10.39
N ARG A 189 -10.52 -11.10 -9.63
CA ARG A 189 -9.26 -10.38 -9.78
C ARG A 189 -8.78 -9.81 -8.46
N SER A 190 -7.50 -9.43 -8.39
CA SER A 190 -6.87 -8.75 -7.27
C SER A 190 -6.16 -7.48 -7.77
N ALA A 191 -5.79 -6.58 -6.88
CA ALA A 191 -4.88 -5.50 -7.20
C ALA A 191 -3.79 -5.41 -6.14
N LEU A 192 -2.54 -5.40 -6.61
CA LEU A 192 -1.37 -5.10 -5.77
C LEU A 192 -0.79 -3.77 -6.24
N GLY A 193 -0.73 -2.78 -5.35
CA GLY A 193 -0.29 -1.45 -5.72
C GLY A 193 0.22 -0.64 -4.53
N HIS A 194 0.54 0.62 -4.80
CA HIS A 194 0.97 1.54 -3.73
C HIS A 194 -0.22 1.91 -2.83
N PHE A 195 -0.16 1.54 -1.56
CA PHE A 195 -1.25 1.68 -0.59
C PHE A 195 -1.93 3.06 -0.59
N PRO A 196 -1.20 4.20 -0.53
CA PRO A 196 -1.86 5.51 -0.58
C PRO A 196 -2.62 5.80 -1.88
N LEU A 197 -2.21 5.21 -3.02
CA LEU A 197 -2.94 5.36 -4.28
C LEU A 197 -4.19 4.49 -4.31
N LEU A 198 -4.11 3.27 -3.79
CA LEU A 198 -5.28 2.39 -3.63
C LEU A 198 -6.32 3.05 -2.73
N MET A 199 -5.90 3.60 -1.58
CA MET A 199 -6.78 4.36 -0.68
C MET A 199 -7.41 5.56 -1.38
N ALA A 200 -6.62 6.35 -2.13
CA ALA A 200 -7.13 7.49 -2.88
C ALA A 200 -8.21 7.08 -3.89
N ALA A 201 -7.99 5.98 -4.62
CA ALA A 201 -8.96 5.47 -5.58
C ALA A 201 -10.24 4.99 -4.89
N LEU A 202 -10.12 4.17 -3.84
CA LEU A 202 -11.26 3.62 -3.10
C LEU A 202 -12.10 4.70 -2.38
N LEU A 203 -11.52 5.86 -2.10
CA LEU A 203 -12.22 7.03 -1.55
C LEU A 203 -13.01 7.80 -2.62
N THR A 204 -12.97 7.40 -3.89
CA THR A 204 -13.85 7.92 -4.94
C THR A 204 -14.99 6.96 -5.23
N ASP A 205 -16.19 7.48 -5.58
CA ASP A 205 -17.34 6.64 -5.94
C ASP A 205 -17.02 5.71 -7.11
N THR A 206 -16.30 6.22 -8.11
CA THR A 206 -15.90 5.44 -9.30
C THR A 206 -14.92 4.35 -8.93
N GLY A 207 -13.88 4.65 -8.15
CA GLY A 207 -12.88 3.65 -7.74
C GLY A 207 -13.47 2.58 -6.84
N MET A 208 -14.33 2.95 -5.89
CA MET A 208 -15.06 1.99 -5.06
C MET A 208 -15.93 1.08 -5.93
N LYS A 209 -16.68 1.64 -6.87
CA LYS A 209 -17.51 0.87 -7.79
C LYS A 209 -16.65 -0.08 -8.65
N THR A 210 -15.53 0.39 -9.18
CA THR A 210 -14.59 -0.41 -9.97
C THR A 210 -14.08 -1.60 -9.15
N PHE A 211 -13.65 -1.37 -7.91
CA PHE A 211 -13.18 -2.45 -7.03
C PHE A 211 -14.26 -3.49 -6.73
N LEU A 212 -15.49 -3.04 -6.46
CA LEU A 212 -16.60 -3.93 -6.10
C LEU A 212 -17.23 -4.66 -7.31
N THR A 213 -16.80 -4.37 -8.53
CA THR A 213 -17.27 -5.06 -9.73
C THR A 213 -16.63 -6.45 -9.78
N VAL A 214 -17.46 -7.48 -9.79
CA VAL A 214 -17.01 -8.87 -9.98
C VAL A 214 -16.83 -9.11 -11.47
N GLU A 215 -15.62 -9.43 -11.89
CA GLU A 215 -15.34 -9.90 -13.25
C GLU A 215 -15.35 -11.43 -13.27
N ARG A 216 -16.09 -11.99 -14.24
CA ARG A 216 -15.96 -13.41 -14.51
C ARG A 216 -14.72 -13.60 -15.37
N ALA A 217 -13.69 -14.23 -14.81
CA ALA A 217 -12.55 -14.66 -15.60
C ALA A 217 -13.03 -15.54 -16.76
N ASP A 218 -12.58 -15.26 -17.98
CA ASP A 218 -12.75 -16.19 -19.10
C ASP A 218 -11.85 -17.40 -18.80
N PRO A 219 -12.42 -18.62 -18.65
CA PRO A 219 -11.62 -19.80 -18.34
C PRO A 219 -10.60 -20.16 -19.44
N ASN A 220 -10.65 -19.52 -20.60
CA ASN A 220 -9.75 -19.72 -21.73
C ASN A 220 -8.66 -18.62 -21.85
N GLU A 221 -8.68 -17.60 -21.03
CA GLU A 221 -7.60 -16.59 -21.02
C GLU A 221 -6.41 -17.14 -20.25
N GLU A 222 -5.37 -17.55 -20.97
CA GLU A 222 -4.03 -17.89 -20.45
C GLU A 222 -3.25 -16.64 -19.95
N ASN A 223 -3.93 -15.58 -19.58
CA ASN A 223 -3.27 -14.39 -19.07
C ASN A 223 -2.63 -14.68 -17.71
N SER A 224 -1.35 -14.41 -17.59
CA SER A 224 -0.65 -14.56 -16.33
C SER A 224 -1.39 -13.76 -15.26
N GLN A 225 -1.61 -14.37 -14.10
CA GLN A 225 -2.34 -13.81 -12.97
C GLN A 225 -1.82 -12.40 -12.57
N ASP A 226 -0.51 -12.18 -12.71
CA ASP A 226 0.14 -10.89 -12.41
C ASP A 226 -0.31 -9.76 -13.35
N TYR A 227 -0.62 -10.09 -14.60
CA TYR A 227 -1.12 -9.11 -15.56
C TYR A 227 -2.54 -8.63 -15.22
N LEU A 228 -3.41 -9.54 -14.77
CA LEU A 228 -4.77 -9.19 -14.33
C LEU A 228 -4.75 -8.32 -13.07
N ASP A 229 -3.86 -8.62 -12.13
CA ASP A 229 -3.73 -7.85 -10.90
C ASP A 229 -3.19 -6.42 -11.16
N PHE A 230 -2.25 -6.28 -12.07
CA PHE A 230 -1.77 -4.97 -12.49
C PHE A 230 -2.84 -4.20 -13.29
N GLY A 231 -3.63 -4.90 -14.09
CA GLY A 231 -4.75 -4.33 -14.83
C GLY A 231 -5.76 -3.64 -13.91
N LEU A 232 -6.22 -4.31 -12.85
CA LEU A 232 -7.13 -3.68 -11.88
C LEU A 232 -6.50 -2.47 -11.19
N TYR A 233 -5.21 -2.55 -10.85
CA TYR A 233 -4.51 -1.39 -10.28
C TYR A 233 -4.51 -0.19 -11.22
N LEU A 234 -4.24 -0.40 -12.52
CA LEU A 234 -4.31 0.67 -13.53
C LEU A 234 -5.72 1.24 -13.68
N GLU A 235 -6.76 0.40 -13.65
CA GLU A 235 -8.15 0.87 -13.67
C GLU A 235 -8.48 1.76 -12.47
N LEU A 236 -8.01 1.38 -11.28
CA LEU A 236 -8.17 2.20 -10.09
C LEU A 236 -7.45 3.54 -10.22
N LEU A 237 -6.27 3.58 -10.84
CA LEU A 237 -5.56 4.82 -11.11
C LEU A 237 -6.26 5.71 -12.15
N ARG A 238 -6.96 5.13 -13.12
CA ARG A 238 -7.82 5.90 -14.06
C ARG A 238 -8.91 6.67 -13.32
N CYS A 239 -9.44 6.12 -12.24
CA CYS A 239 -10.41 6.82 -11.40
C CYS A 239 -9.83 8.07 -10.73
N LEU A 240 -8.50 8.19 -10.64
CA LEU A 240 -7.80 9.39 -10.17
C LEU A 240 -7.47 10.38 -11.30
N GLY A 241 -7.94 10.13 -12.53
CA GLY A 241 -7.69 10.98 -13.68
C GLY A 241 -6.32 10.78 -14.35
N TYR A 242 -5.73 9.59 -14.21
CA TYR A 242 -4.47 9.23 -14.84
C TYR A 242 -4.61 7.97 -15.67
N GLU A 243 -3.99 7.96 -16.83
CA GLU A 243 -3.97 6.82 -17.73
C GLU A 243 -2.52 6.47 -18.12
N TRP A 244 -2.22 5.18 -18.08
CA TRP A 244 -0.97 4.62 -18.57
C TRP A 244 -1.19 4.03 -19.96
N GLN A 245 -0.49 4.54 -20.96
CA GLN A 245 -0.54 4.03 -22.33
C GLN A 245 0.87 3.87 -22.87
N GLU A 246 1.18 2.68 -23.37
CA GLU A 246 2.44 2.35 -24.08
C GLU A 246 3.72 2.81 -23.39
N GLY A 247 3.76 2.77 -22.05
CA GLY A 247 4.91 3.21 -21.27
C GLY A 247 4.93 4.69 -20.91
N GLU A 248 3.86 5.43 -21.22
CA GLU A 248 3.73 6.84 -20.88
C GLU A 248 2.49 7.12 -20.00
N TRP A 249 2.66 8.06 -19.08
CA TRP A 249 1.58 8.57 -18.26
C TRP A 249 0.94 9.80 -18.90
N THR A 250 -0.38 9.75 -19.10
CA THR A 250 -1.17 10.92 -19.50
C THR A 250 -2.15 11.30 -18.40
N SER A 251 -2.34 12.61 -18.20
CA SER A 251 -3.44 13.10 -17.37
C SER A 251 -4.68 13.20 -18.24
N LEU A 252 -5.78 12.56 -17.85
CA LEU A 252 -7.05 12.61 -18.57
C LEU A 252 -7.60 14.05 -18.68
N ALA A 253 -7.27 14.92 -17.74
CA ALA A 253 -7.64 16.33 -17.80
C ALA A 253 -6.98 17.08 -18.97
N LYS A 254 -5.78 16.61 -19.40
CA LYS A 254 -5.08 17.21 -20.54
C LYS A 254 -5.65 16.70 -21.88
N ALA A 255 -6.02 15.43 -21.94
CA ALA A 255 -6.67 14.87 -23.13
C ALA A 255 -8.04 15.51 -23.42
N GLN A 256 -8.77 15.95 -22.39
CA GLN A 256 -10.03 16.67 -22.54
C GLN A 256 -9.86 18.13 -23.00
N SER A 257 -8.71 18.77 -22.70
CA SER A 257 -8.43 20.15 -23.12
C SER A 257 -7.89 20.27 -24.55
N GLU A 258 -7.43 19.17 -25.16
CA GLU A 258 -6.97 19.14 -26.56
C GLU A 258 -8.10 18.79 -27.55
N VAL A 259 -9.30 18.45 -27.04
CA VAL A 259 -10.49 18.13 -27.86
C VAL A 259 -11.47 19.34 -27.96
N PHE A 260 -11.18 20.41 -27.24
CA PHE A 260 -11.89 21.69 -27.33
C PHE A 260 -10.91 22.81 -27.72
#